data_72eb86067e7c373521e229ea7bf5f340
#
_entry.id   72eb86067e7c373521e229ea7bf5f340
#
_cell.length_a   1.000
_cell.length_b   1.000
_cell.length_c   1.000
_cell.angle_alpha   90.00
_cell.angle_beta   90.00
_cell.angle_gamma   90.00
#
_symmetry.space_group_name_H-M   'P 1'
#
loop_
_entity.id
_entity.type
_entity.pdbx_description
1 polymer ?
#
loop_
_entity_poly.entity_id
_entity_poly.type
_entity_poly.pdbx_seq_one_letter_code
_entity_poly.pdbx_strand_id
1 'polypeptide(L)' 'MGWNTISRLKSDLFKGFTRDEFVYFVHSYYVPVSEFTAAETDYIRPFSAALHKDNFYATQFHPEKSGEAGERIIKNFLEL' A
#
# COMPACT_ATOMS: atom_id res chain seq x y z
N MET A 1 15.04 0.94 2.19
CA MET A 1 14.06 2.01 2.06
C MET A 1 13.55 2.54 3.38
N GLY A 2 12.88 1.76 4.19
CA GLY A 2 12.33 2.25 5.44
C GLY A 2 10.92 2.81 5.27
N TRP A 3 10.59 3.86 6.02
CA TRP A 3 9.24 4.41 6.04
C TRP A 3 9.02 5.39 4.90
N ASN A 4 7.91 5.23 4.18
CA ASN A 4 7.48 6.15 3.14
C ASN A 4 5.96 6.24 3.14
N THR A 5 5.45 7.36 2.61
CA THR A 5 4.00 7.54 2.54
C THR A 5 3.42 6.79 1.34
N ILE A 6 2.16 6.40 1.47
CA ILE A 6 1.37 5.89 0.35
C ILE A 6 0.30 6.92 0.03
N SER A 7 -0.07 7.02 -1.24
CA SER A 7 -1.04 7.99 -1.72
C SER A 7 -1.91 7.38 -2.81
N ARG A 8 -2.90 8.12 -3.28
CA ARG A 8 -3.82 7.71 -4.34
C ARG A 8 -4.43 6.33 -4.04
N LEU A 9 -5.01 6.24 -2.83
CA LEU A 9 -5.59 5.00 -2.32
C LEU A 9 -6.90 4.70 -3.04
N LYS A 10 -7.01 3.52 -3.67
CA LYS A 10 -8.12 3.20 -4.57
C LYS A 10 -8.86 1.90 -4.27
N SER A 11 -8.63 1.31 -3.11
CA SER A 11 -9.19 -0.02 -2.83
C SER A 11 -9.82 -0.04 -1.45
N ASP A 12 -10.76 -0.95 -1.24
CA ASP A 12 -11.35 -1.17 0.08
C ASP A 12 -10.30 -1.65 1.09
N LEU A 13 -9.13 -2.07 0.62
CA LEU A 13 -7.99 -2.38 1.49
C LEU A 13 -7.60 -1.17 2.34
N PHE A 14 -7.87 0.04 1.84
CA PHE A 14 -7.54 1.29 2.51
C PHE A 14 -8.77 1.99 3.09
N LYS A 15 -9.83 1.25 3.33
CA LYS A 15 -11.06 1.79 3.90
C LYS A 15 -10.79 2.43 5.27
N GLY A 16 -11.32 3.62 5.45
CA GLY A 16 -11.14 4.38 6.67
C GLY A 16 -9.91 5.29 6.68
N PHE A 17 -9.08 5.21 5.65
CA PHE A 17 -7.94 6.12 5.52
C PHE A 17 -8.44 7.47 5.03
N THR A 18 -8.10 8.53 5.76
CA THR A 18 -8.51 9.89 5.40
C THR A 18 -7.36 10.76 4.95
N ARG A 19 -6.15 10.22 4.99
CA ARG A 19 -4.93 10.93 4.61
C ARG A 19 -3.87 9.92 4.21
N ASP A 20 -2.78 10.41 3.64
CA ASP A 20 -1.62 9.58 3.34
C ASP A 20 -1.00 9.09 4.65
N GLU A 21 -0.61 7.84 4.69
CA GLU A 21 -0.02 7.21 5.87
C GLU A 21 1.35 6.67 5.54
N PHE A 22 2.21 6.56 6.56
CA PHE A 22 3.52 5.96 6.41
C PHE A 22 3.42 4.45 6.56
N VAL A 23 4.10 3.72 5.69
CA VAL A 23 4.22 2.27 5.77
C VAL A 23 5.69 1.89 5.59
N TYR A 24 6.05 0.69 5.99
CA TYR A 24 7.44 0.24 6.03
C TYR A 24 7.78 -0.62 4.81
N PHE A 25 8.81 -0.20 4.07
CA PHE A 25 9.29 -0.89 2.87
C PHE A 25 10.66 -1.51 3.11
N VAL A 26 10.84 -2.74 2.66
CA VAL A 26 12.14 -3.41 2.61
C VAL A 26 12.18 -4.24 1.33
N HIS A 27 12.63 -3.65 0.24
CA HIS A 27 12.76 -4.39 -1.02
C HIS A 27 13.66 -3.63 -1.98
N SER A 28 14.16 -4.36 -2.99
CA SER A 28 15.08 -3.81 -3.98
C SER A 28 14.44 -3.58 -5.34
N TYR A 29 13.18 -3.95 -5.51
CA TYR A 29 12.49 -3.85 -6.79
C TYR A 29 11.28 -2.95 -6.67
N TYR A 30 10.95 -2.29 -7.79
CA TYR A 30 9.79 -1.40 -7.86
C TYR A 30 8.83 -1.90 -8.92
N VAL A 31 7.55 -1.94 -8.59
CA VAL A 31 6.49 -2.26 -9.55
C VAL A 31 5.96 -0.94 -10.09
N PRO A 32 6.09 -0.69 -11.40
CA PRO A 32 5.61 0.57 -11.97
C PRO A 32 4.11 0.77 -11.74
N VAL A 33 3.69 2.03 -11.74
CA VAL A 33 2.26 2.36 -11.63
C VAL A 33 1.54 1.81 -12.86
N SER A 34 0.39 1.19 -12.64
CA SER A 34 -0.43 0.60 -13.70
C SER A 34 -1.91 0.74 -13.36
N GLU A 35 -2.77 0.18 -14.20
CA GLU A 35 -4.20 0.19 -13.94
C GLU A 35 -4.59 -0.63 -12.69
N PHE A 36 -3.72 -1.53 -12.26
CA PHE A 36 -3.98 -2.37 -11.08
C PHE A 36 -3.44 -1.75 -9.79
N THR A 37 -2.83 -0.57 -9.86
CA THR A 37 -2.27 0.09 -8.69
C THR A 37 -3.36 0.55 -7.74
N ALA A 38 -3.33 0.06 -6.51
CA ALA A 38 -4.28 0.45 -5.47
C ALA A 38 -3.73 1.55 -4.55
N ALA A 39 -2.42 1.72 -4.50
CA ALA A 39 -1.76 2.80 -3.77
C ALA A 39 -0.41 3.07 -4.39
N GLU A 40 0.08 4.30 -4.29
CA GLU A 40 1.35 4.72 -4.87
C GLU A 40 2.28 5.27 -3.80
N THR A 41 3.57 5.17 -4.04
CA THR A 41 4.60 5.82 -3.24
C THR A 41 5.56 6.53 -4.18
N ASP A 42 5.94 7.75 -3.81
CA ASP A 42 6.97 8.50 -4.52
C ASP A 42 8.31 8.32 -3.80
N TYR A 43 9.27 7.72 -4.49
CA TYR A 43 10.63 7.58 -4.01
C TYR A 43 11.51 7.62 -5.25
N ILE A 44 12.10 8.76 -5.53
CA ILE A 44 12.82 9.07 -6.76
C ILE A 44 11.84 9.20 -7.92
N ARG A 45 10.90 8.23 -8.05
CA ARG A 45 9.79 8.25 -9.02
C ARG A 45 8.62 7.46 -8.45
N PRO A 46 7.41 7.67 -8.97
CA PRO A 46 6.24 6.93 -8.47
C PRO A 46 6.35 5.44 -8.78
N PHE A 47 5.89 4.63 -7.83
CA PHE A 47 5.74 3.20 -8.08
C PHE A 47 4.54 2.67 -7.29
N SER A 48 4.10 1.45 -7.64
CA SER A 48 2.95 0.84 -6.97
C SER A 48 3.34 0.39 -5.57
N ALA A 49 2.67 0.94 -4.56
CA ALA A 49 2.82 0.47 -3.18
C ALA A 49 1.90 -0.72 -2.92
N ALA A 50 0.76 -0.77 -3.61
CA ALA A 50 -0.18 -1.87 -3.49
C ALA A 50 -0.87 -2.09 -4.83
N LEU A 51 -1.32 -3.33 -5.06
CA LEU A 51 -1.98 -3.76 -6.28
C LEU A 51 -3.29 -4.45 -5.93
N HIS A 52 -4.29 -4.27 -6.79
CA HIS A 52 -5.58 -4.93 -6.64
C HIS A 52 -6.10 -5.34 -8.02
N LYS A 53 -6.33 -6.64 -8.20
CA LYS A 53 -6.94 -7.18 -9.43
C LYS A 53 -7.95 -8.24 -9.02
N ASP A 54 -9.22 -8.02 -9.37
CA ASP A 54 -10.31 -8.92 -9.01
C ASP A 54 -10.32 -9.11 -7.49
N ASN A 55 -10.10 -10.34 -6.99
CA ASN A 55 -10.05 -10.62 -5.56
C ASN A 55 -8.61 -10.85 -5.05
N PHE A 56 -7.61 -10.45 -5.84
CA PHE A 56 -6.22 -10.53 -5.45
C PHE A 56 -5.70 -9.18 -4.98
N TYR A 57 -5.00 -9.18 -3.85
CA TYR A 57 -4.40 -7.98 -3.25
C TYR A 57 -2.93 -8.25 -2.96
N ALA A 58 -2.09 -7.27 -3.23
CA ALA A 58 -0.66 -7.39 -2.94
C ALA A 58 -0.13 -6.06 -2.46
N THR A 59 0.87 -6.09 -1.57
CA THR A 59 1.54 -4.88 -1.11
C THR A 59 3.04 -5.03 -1.31
N GLN A 60 3.71 -3.90 -1.61
CA GLN A 60 5.16 -3.84 -1.70
C GLN A 60 5.79 -3.50 -0.35
N PHE A 61 5.00 -3.05 0.59
CA PHE A 61 5.43 -2.76 1.96
C PHE A 61 5.03 -3.91 2.89
N HIS A 62 5.49 -3.84 4.12
CA HIS A 62 5.17 -4.84 5.15
C HIS A 62 4.08 -4.29 6.07
N PRO A 63 2.81 -4.68 5.88
CA PRO A 63 1.73 -4.21 6.77
C PRO A 63 2.00 -4.57 8.22
N GLU A 64 2.55 -5.76 8.48
CA GLU A 64 2.83 -6.22 9.84
C GLU A 64 3.89 -5.36 10.54
N LYS A 65 4.68 -4.58 9.79
CA LYS A 65 5.71 -3.69 10.32
C LYS A 65 5.38 -2.22 10.14
N SER A 66 4.15 -1.91 9.77
CA SER A 66 3.75 -0.56 9.39
C SER A 66 2.87 0.12 10.45
N GLY A 67 2.94 -0.33 11.70
CA GLY A 67 2.24 0.29 12.81
C GLY A 67 0.73 0.27 12.66
N GLU A 68 0.07 1.34 13.09
CA GLU A 68 -1.39 1.40 13.06
C GLU A 68 -1.96 1.38 11.64
N ALA A 69 -1.26 1.99 10.69
CA ALA A 69 -1.70 1.97 9.30
C ALA A 69 -1.69 0.54 8.76
N GLY A 70 -0.62 -0.21 9.04
CA GLY A 70 -0.53 -1.60 8.62
C GLY A 70 -1.57 -2.48 9.29
N GLU A 71 -1.83 -2.26 10.57
CA GLU A 71 -2.85 -2.98 11.30
C GLU A 71 -4.24 -2.77 10.69
N ARG A 72 -4.56 -1.55 10.31
CA ARG A 72 -5.82 -1.23 9.64
C ARG A 72 -5.92 -1.93 8.28
N ILE A 73 -4.83 -1.96 7.52
CA ILE A 73 -4.81 -2.62 6.22
C ILE A 73 -5.09 -4.10 6.37
N ILE A 74 -4.46 -4.76 7.34
CA ILE A 74 -4.68 -6.18 7.60
C ILE A 74 -6.14 -6.43 7.99
N LYS A 75 -6.68 -5.61 8.87
CA LYS A 75 -8.06 -5.72 9.29
C LYS A 75 -9.01 -5.55 8.10
N ASN A 76 -8.76 -4.55 7.26
CA ASN A 76 -9.60 -4.33 6.08
C ASN A 76 -9.57 -5.53 5.15
N PHE A 77 -8.39 -6.12 4.95
CA PHE A 77 -8.26 -7.30 4.11
C PHE A 77 -9.08 -8.47 4.64
N LEU A 78 -9.07 -8.67 5.96
CA LEU A 78 -9.82 -9.77 6.56
C LEU A 78 -11.33 -9.58 6.49
N GLU A 79 -11.78 -8.34 6.28
CA GLU A 79 -13.20 -8.00 6.19
C GLU A 79 -13.72 -7.89 4.76
N LEU A 80 -12.88 -8.13 3.77
CA LEU A 80 -13.27 -8.04 2.35
C LEU A 80 -14.17 -9.19 1.92
#